data_8fe237a6c98e253c37b27e012387ddf1
#
_entry.id   8fe237a6c98e253c37b27e012387ddf1
#
_cell.length_a   1.000
_cell.length_b   1.000
_cell.length_c   1.000
_cell.angle_alpha   90.00
_cell.angle_beta   90.00
_cell.angle_gamma   90.00
#
_symmetry.space_group_name_H-M   'P 1'
#
loop_
_entity.id
_entity.type
_entity.pdbx_description
1 polymer ?
#
loop_
_entity_poly.entity_id
_entity_poly.type
_entity_poly.pdbx_seq_one_letter_code
_entity_poly.pdbx_strand_id
1 'polypeptide(L)'
;MNDEGGIRGQPMIDPHHHLWDLVHNRYPWLQEHLLEPRLEDDVRPIAKDYLLKDYLADARNHNIVKSVHVETGWDPSDPVGETRWLQGIADKDGFPHAIVARAMLDSPNVEQVLEGHARHKNLRGIRHAVNWHPDTRKTYVNRPDLIRTEAWRRGFGLLRRFGLSFDLQLYPAQMVGAAALAHAYPDVLIILNHAGMPVDRDEEGLRLWRRGMQQLATADNVVVKISGLGTVDPKWTVESIRPFVLQTIEAFGVARSMFASNFPVDKLFSDFDTLYAAFHEITACFSAGERQMLFHDNAARYYRLLDVSEPIVSPSPNYAPLSL
;
A
#
# COMPACT_ATOMS: atom_id res chain seq x y z
N MET A 1 1.71 -19.56 -32.40
CA MET A 1 0.34 -19.35 -31.89
C MET A 1 0.53 -18.69 -30.55
N ASN A 2 0.31 -17.39 -30.51
CA ASN A 2 0.60 -16.55 -29.38
C ASN A 2 -0.44 -16.80 -28.29
N ASP A 3 0.03 -17.13 -27.10
CA ASP A 3 -0.80 -17.27 -25.87
C ASP A 3 -1.16 -15.86 -25.34
N GLU A 4 -1.87 -15.07 -26.14
CA GLU A 4 -2.41 -13.77 -25.75
C GLU A 4 -3.64 -13.87 -24.86
N GLY A 5 -4.17 -15.08 -24.65
CA GLY A 5 -5.38 -15.33 -23.85
C GLY A 5 -5.14 -15.50 -22.35
N GLY A 6 -3.90 -15.73 -21.90
CA GLY A 6 -3.62 -16.14 -20.52
C GLY A 6 -3.57 -15.02 -19.48
N ILE A 7 -3.17 -13.81 -19.84
CA ILE A 7 -2.86 -12.75 -18.85
C ILE A 7 -4.01 -11.76 -18.66
N ARG A 8 -4.73 -11.40 -19.72
CA ARG A 8 -5.83 -10.42 -19.64
C ARG A 8 -7.10 -10.93 -18.96
N GLY A 9 -7.24 -12.25 -18.78
CA GLY A 9 -8.42 -12.88 -18.18
C GLY A 9 -8.29 -13.24 -16.70
N GLN A 10 -7.09 -13.29 -16.14
CA GLN A 10 -6.88 -13.69 -14.76
C GLN A 10 -7.43 -12.62 -13.80
N PRO A 11 -8.29 -13.00 -12.82
CA PRO A 11 -8.79 -12.05 -11.85
C PRO A 11 -7.66 -11.49 -11.00
N MET A 12 -7.68 -10.17 -10.77
CA MET A 12 -6.70 -9.45 -9.96
C MET A 12 -7.40 -8.62 -8.89
N ILE A 13 -6.72 -8.40 -7.79
CA ILE A 13 -7.12 -7.46 -6.75
C ILE A 13 -6.06 -6.36 -6.70
N ASP A 14 -6.49 -5.10 -6.78
CA ASP A 14 -5.61 -3.95 -6.58
C ASP A 14 -5.66 -3.51 -5.10
N PRO A 15 -4.67 -3.85 -4.26
CA PRO A 15 -4.71 -3.56 -2.83
C PRO A 15 -4.23 -2.15 -2.47
N HIS A 16 -4.03 -1.25 -3.44
CA HIS A 16 -3.64 0.12 -3.17
C HIS A 16 -3.97 1.05 -4.33
N HIS A 17 -5.11 1.70 -4.25
CA HIS A 17 -5.44 2.84 -5.09
C HIS A 17 -6.03 3.96 -4.25
N HIS A 18 -6.29 5.10 -4.90
CA HIS A 18 -6.87 6.27 -4.29
C HIS A 18 -8.01 6.80 -5.15
N LEU A 19 -8.98 7.45 -4.51
CA LEU A 19 -10.03 8.24 -5.15
C LEU A 19 -10.09 9.59 -4.44
N TRP A 20 -10.41 10.64 -5.17
CA TRP A 20 -10.69 11.96 -4.60
C TRP A 20 -11.66 12.74 -5.48
N ASP A 21 -12.49 13.54 -4.83
CA ASP A 21 -13.43 14.48 -5.43
C ASP A 21 -13.08 15.88 -4.90
N LEU A 22 -12.32 16.63 -5.67
CA LEU A 22 -11.81 17.94 -5.26
C LEU A 22 -12.87 19.04 -5.36
N VAL A 23 -14.00 18.75 -6.02
CA VAL A 23 -15.13 19.68 -6.11
C VAL A 23 -15.95 19.70 -4.82
N HIS A 24 -16.16 18.52 -4.21
CA HIS A 24 -17.04 18.37 -3.06
C HIS A 24 -16.31 18.12 -1.75
N ASN A 25 -15.04 17.72 -1.81
CA ASN A 25 -14.25 17.35 -0.65
C ASN A 25 -12.95 18.13 -0.57
N ARG A 26 -12.36 18.19 0.62
CA ARG A 26 -11.13 18.92 0.86
C ARG A 26 -9.94 17.96 1.03
N TYR A 27 -8.94 18.12 0.17
CA TYR A 27 -7.65 17.44 0.19
C TYR A 27 -6.54 18.51 0.13
N PRO A 28 -6.07 19.01 1.26
CA PRO A 28 -5.17 20.18 1.30
C PRO A 28 -3.95 20.07 0.38
N TRP A 29 -3.35 18.90 0.30
CA TRP A 29 -2.15 18.68 -0.50
C TRP A 29 -2.38 18.78 -2.03
N LEU A 30 -3.62 18.55 -2.50
CA LEU A 30 -4.01 18.67 -3.91
C LEU A 30 -4.71 20.00 -4.26
N GLN A 31 -5.02 20.83 -3.26
CA GLN A 31 -5.78 22.05 -3.46
C GLN A 31 -5.04 23.30 -2.94
N GLU A 32 -4.43 23.22 -1.77
CA GLU A 32 -3.83 24.34 -1.07
C GLU A 32 -2.29 24.35 -1.15
N HIS A 33 -1.69 23.17 -1.20
CA HIS A 33 -0.23 22.96 -1.09
C HIS A 33 0.42 22.41 -2.35
N LEU A 34 -0.15 22.73 -3.52
CA LEU A 34 0.32 22.20 -4.83
C LEU A 34 1.76 22.58 -5.17
N LEU A 35 2.24 23.71 -4.67
CA LEU A 35 3.57 24.24 -4.98
C LEU A 35 4.59 23.93 -3.88
N GLU A 36 4.21 23.25 -2.83
CA GLU A 36 5.15 22.84 -1.79
C GLU A 36 6.08 21.76 -2.33
N PRO A 37 7.39 21.87 -2.08
CA PRO A 37 8.35 20.84 -2.47
C PRO A 37 8.01 19.50 -1.82
N ARG A 38 7.98 18.43 -2.62
CA ARG A 38 7.68 17.07 -2.16
C ARG A 38 8.41 16.02 -2.99
N LEU A 39 8.26 14.76 -2.58
CA LEU A 39 8.95 13.65 -3.24
C LEU A 39 8.51 13.47 -4.70
N GLU A 40 7.22 13.65 -4.99
CA GLU A 40 6.62 13.51 -6.31
C GLU A 40 6.91 14.69 -7.27
N ASP A 41 7.65 15.72 -6.81
CA ASP A 41 7.94 16.99 -7.49
C ASP A 41 6.68 17.77 -7.88
N ASP A 42 6.00 17.43 -8.97
CA ASP A 42 4.83 18.14 -9.46
C ASP A 42 3.57 17.27 -9.46
N VAL A 43 2.65 17.55 -8.55
CA VAL A 43 1.36 16.84 -8.44
C VAL A 43 0.21 17.49 -9.21
N ARG A 44 0.44 18.64 -9.87
CA ARG A 44 -0.62 19.36 -10.63
C ARG A 44 -1.30 18.49 -11.69
N PRO A 45 -0.62 17.55 -12.40
CA PRO A 45 -1.29 16.68 -13.36
C PRO A 45 -2.40 15.80 -12.75
N ILE A 46 -2.30 15.47 -11.46
CA ILE A 46 -3.29 14.67 -10.73
C ILE A 46 -4.20 15.50 -9.81
N ALA A 47 -3.98 16.82 -9.70
CA ALA A 47 -4.81 17.74 -8.92
C ALA A 47 -6.13 18.08 -9.64
N LYS A 48 -6.92 17.08 -9.93
CA LYS A 48 -8.25 17.09 -10.52
C LYS A 48 -9.04 15.93 -9.98
N ASP A 49 -10.36 15.92 -10.11
CA ASP A 49 -11.18 14.78 -9.69
C ASP A 49 -10.63 13.47 -10.25
N TYR A 50 -10.56 12.47 -9.39
CA TYR A 50 -10.27 11.09 -9.76
C TYR A 50 -11.26 10.19 -9.03
N LEU A 51 -12.36 9.91 -9.69
CA LEU A 51 -13.48 9.18 -9.16
C LEU A 51 -13.41 7.69 -9.54
N LEU A 52 -14.30 6.88 -9.01
CA LEU A 52 -14.36 5.45 -9.33
C LEU A 52 -14.40 5.18 -10.85
N LYS A 53 -15.17 5.97 -11.61
CA LYS A 53 -15.24 5.85 -13.09
C LYS A 53 -13.88 6.05 -13.77
N ASP A 54 -13.05 6.94 -13.24
CA ASP A 54 -11.74 7.28 -13.79
C ASP A 54 -10.75 6.14 -13.49
N TYR A 55 -10.78 5.60 -12.27
CA TYR A 55 -10.02 4.43 -11.87
C TYR A 55 -10.37 3.21 -12.73
N LEU A 56 -11.67 2.90 -12.89
CA LEU A 56 -12.11 1.77 -13.71
C LEU A 56 -11.77 1.97 -15.20
N ALA A 57 -11.76 3.21 -15.68
CA ALA A 57 -11.34 3.53 -17.03
C ALA A 57 -9.83 3.29 -17.24
N ASP A 58 -8.99 3.63 -16.26
CA ASP A 58 -7.55 3.33 -16.30
C ASP A 58 -7.29 1.81 -16.25
N ALA A 59 -8.02 1.09 -15.42
CA ALA A 59 -7.86 -0.35 -15.23
C ALA A 59 -8.60 -1.24 -16.26
N ARG A 60 -9.27 -0.65 -17.26
CA ARG A 60 -10.21 -1.34 -18.18
C ARG A 60 -9.64 -2.54 -18.94
N ASN A 61 -8.33 -2.57 -19.16
CA ASN A 61 -7.64 -3.66 -19.86
C ASN A 61 -7.23 -4.82 -18.91
N HIS A 62 -7.52 -4.67 -17.62
CA HIS A 62 -7.18 -5.61 -16.55
C HIS A 62 -8.45 -6.09 -15.86
N ASN A 63 -8.48 -7.37 -15.48
CA ASN A 63 -9.62 -7.96 -14.79
C ASN A 63 -9.53 -7.67 -13.27
N ILE A 64 -9.67 -6.40 -12.87
CA ILE A 64 -9.68 -5.99 -11.46
C ILE A 64 -11.05 -6.35 -10.88
N VAL A 65 -11.10 -7.41 -10.10
CA VAL A 65 -12.35 -7.91 -9.50
C VAL A 65 -12.64 -7.28 -8.14
N LYS A 66 -11.61 -6.89 -7.39
CA LYS A 66 -11.73 -6.21 -6.09
C LYS A 66 -10.63 -5.15 -5.95
N SER A 67 -10.85 -4.18 -5.06
CA SER A 67 -9.83 -3.16 -4.78
C SER A 67 -9.87 -2.69 -3.32
N VAL A 68 -8.73 -2.12 -2.88
CA VAL A 68 -8.57 -1.48 -1.57
C VAL A 68 -8.20 -0.02 -1.78
N HIS A 69 -9.03 0.87 -1.28
CA HIS A 69 -8.70 2.28 -1.20
C HIS A 69 -7.82 2.55 0.03
N VAL A 70 -6.74 3.28 -0.15
CA VAL A 70 -5.89 3.75 0.94
C VAL A 70 -6.05 5.26 1.09
N GLU A 71 -6.12 5.76 2.32
CA GLU A 71 -6.31 7.18 2.66
C GLU A 71 -5.43 8.12 1.82
N THR A 72 -5.90 9.33 1.56
CA THR A 72 -5.25 10.27 0.65
C THR A 72 -5.01 11.67 1.22
N GLY A 73 -4.95 11.81 2.53
CA GLY A 73 -4.73 13.12 3.14
C GLY A 73 -5.96 14.03 3.11
N TRP A 74 -7.13 13.47 3.38
CA TRP A 74 -8.41 14.16 3.60
C TRP A 74 -8.32 15.27 4.64
N ASP A 75 -9.30 16.17 4.65
CA ASP A 75 -9.46 17.27 5.60
C ASP A 75 -9.23 16.80 7.05
N PRO A 76 -8.20 17.28 7.73
CA PRO A 76 -7.93 16.88 9.12
C PRO A 76 -8.98 17.32 10.11
N SER A 77 -9.87 18.26 9.74
CA SER A 77 -10.99 18.71 10.60
C SER A 77 -12.15 17.70 10.65
N ASP A 78 -12.25 16.79 9.66
CA ASP A 78 -13.21 15.68 9.63
C ASP A 78 -12.49 14.35 9.40
N PRO A 79 -11.82 13.80 10.42
CA PRO A 79 -10.93 12.64 10.26
C PRO A 79 -11.64 11.38 9.77
N VAL A 80 -12.97 11.27 9.87
CA VAL A 80 -13.76 10.11 9.41
C VAL A 80 -14.45 10.39 8.07
N GLY A 81 -14.36 11.60 7.55
CA GLY A 81 -15.07 12.05 6.35
C GLY A 81 -14.76 11.21 5.12
N GLU A 82 -13.48 10.93 4.85
CA GLU A 82 -13.07 10.10 3.72
C GLU A 82 -13.68 8.70 3.79
N THR A 83 -13.62 8.05 4.94
CA THR A 83 -14.19 6.71 5.13
C THR A 83 -15.70 6.70 4.89
N ARG A 84 -16.40 7.72 5.39
CA ARG A 84 -17.85 7.86 5.18
C ARG A 84 -18.19 8.04 3.70
N TRP A 85 -17.44 8.88 2.99
CA TRP A 85 -17.61 9.12 1.56
C TRP A 85 -17.34 7.84 0.74
N LEU A 86 -16.24 7.18 1.00
CA LEU A 86 -15.88 5.92 0.33
C LEU A 86 -16.86 4.78 0.62
N GLN A 87 -17.39 4.69 1.84
CA GLN A 87 -18.42 3.71 2.17
C GLN A 87 -19.69 3.96 1.35
N GLY A 88 -20.07 5.23 1.14
CA GLY A 88 -21.18 5.58 0.28
C GLY A 88 -21.01 5.15 -1.18
N ILE A 89 -19.78 5.28 -1.72
CA ILE A 89 -19.43 4.79 -3.06
C ILE A 89 -19.51 3.25 -3.07
N ALA A 90 -18.91 2.59 -2.09
CA ALA A 90 -18.92 1.13 -2.00
C ALA A 90 -20.33 0.53 -1.87
N ASP A 91 -21.21 1.20 -1.14
CA ASP A 91 -22.61 0.76 -0.97
C ASP A 91 -23.41 0.87 -2.27
N LYS A 92 -23.10 1.86 -3.10
CA LYS A 92 -23.78 2.12 -4.37
C LYS A 92 -23.19 1.30 -5.53
N ASP A 93 -21.86 1.30 -5.64
CA ASP A 93 -21.17 0.88 -6.86
C ASP A 93 -20.34 -0.41 -6.65
N GLY A 94 -20.28 -0.96 -5.42
CA GLY A 94 -19.55 -2.18 -5.07
C GLY A 94 -18.05 -2.00 -4.87
N PHE A 95 -17.47 -0.83 -5.18
CA PHE A 95 -16.05 -0.48 -5.01
C PHE A 95 -15.89 0.76 -4.12
N PRO A 96 -14.79 0.89 -3.34
CA PRO A 96 -13.78 -0.12 -3.04
C PRO A 96 -14.31 -1.21 -2.10
N HIS A 97 -13.73 -2.41 -2.18
CA HIS A 97 -14.12 -3.54 -1.33
C HIS A 97 -13.56 -3.43 0.08
N ALA A 98 -12.45 -2.71 0.25
CA ALA A 98 -11.87 -2.37 1.54
C ALA A 98 -11.39 -0.92 1.58
N ILE A 99 -11.33 -0.38 2.79
CA ILE A 99 -10.86 0.98 3.09
C ILE A 99 -9.75 0.88 4.13
N VAL A 100 -8.61 1.48 3.85
CA VAL A 100 -7.56 1.80 4.81
C VAL A 100 -7.68 3.29 5.12
N ALA A 101 -8.12 3.61 6.32
CA ALA A 101 -8.43 4.97 6.72
C ALA A 101 -7.22 5.66 7.38
N ARG A 102 -7.27 6.99 7.49
CA ARG A 102 -6.27 7.78 8.18
C ARG A 102 -6.59 7.96 9.65
N ALA A 103 -5.63 7.63 10.54
CA ALA A 103 -5.71 8.04 11.93
C ALA A 103 -4.32 8.39 12.45
N MET A 104 -4.19 9.55 13.09
CA MET A 104 -2.96 9.99 13.76
C MET A 104 -2.86 9.23 15.09
N LEU A 105 -2.03 8.18 15.14
CA LEU A 105 -1.98 7.25 16.27
C LEU A 105 -1.43 7.85 17.56
N ASP A 106 -0.74 8.98 17.48
CA ASP A 106 -0.26 9.76 18.62
C ASP A 106 -1.27 10.81 19.12
N SER A 107 -2.43 10.94 18.44
CA SER A 107 -3.46 11.90 18.82
C SER A 107 -4.16 11.50 20.12
N PRO A 108 -4.47 12.48 21.00
CA PRO A 108 -5.25 12.21 22.22
C PRO A 108 -6.64 11.63 21.98
N ASN A 109 -7.26 11.93 20.84
CA ASN A 109 -8.60 11.48 20.47
C ASN A 109 -8.60 10.27 19.51
N VAL A 110 -7.47 9.58 19.34
CA VAL A 110 -7.33 8.49 18.37
C VAL A 110 -8.38 7.39 18.56
N GLU A 111 -8.73 7.03 19.80
CA GLU A 111 -9.73 6.00 20.08
C GLU A 111 -11.11 6.39 19.51
N GLN A 112 -11.55 7.62 19.70
CA GLN A 112 -12.81 8.13 19.14
C GLN A 112 -12.80 8.13 17.60
N VAL A 113 -11.65 8.48 16.99
CA VAL A 113 -11.48 8.43 15.54
C VAL A 113 -11.59 6.99 15.03
N LEU A 114 -10.92 6.03 15.69
CA LEU A 114 -11.02 4.61 15.35
C LEU A 114 -12.43 4.06 15.50
N GLU A 115 -13.15 4.45 16.56
CA GLU A 115 -14.57 4.12 16.76
C GLU A 115 -15.45 4.69 15.63
N GLY A 116 -15.16 5.91 15.19
CA GLY A 116 -15.84 6.52 14.06
C GLY A 116 -15.65 5.73 12.76
N HIS A 117 -14.42 5.38 12.46
CA HIS A 117 -14.08 4.54 11.30
C HIS A 117 -14.71 3.14 11.37
N ALA A 118 -14.70 2.50 12.54
CA ALA A 118 -15.20 1.13 12.75
C ALA A 118 -16.72 0.96 12.49
N ARG A 119 -17.47 2.06 12.38
CA ARG A 119 -18.90 2.02 11.98
C ARG A 119 -19.10 1.70 10.50
N HIS A 120 -18.04 1.73 9.71
CA HIS A 120 -18.09 1.49 8.26
C HIS A 120 -17.64 0.08 7.94
N LYS A 121 -18.52 -0.70 7.27
CA LYS A 121 -18.34 -2.15 7.05
C LYS A 121 -17.13 -2.53 6.20
N ASN A 122 -16.68 -1.62 5.31
CA ASN A 122 -15.54 -1.86 4.43
C ASN A 122 -14.19 -1.46 5.05
N LEU A 123 -14.19 -0.91 6.27
CA LEU A 123 -12.94 -0.63 6.98
C LEU A 123 -12.14 -1.93 7.23
N ARG A 124 -10.85 -1.91 6.92
CA ARG A 124 -9.94 -3.04 7.15
C ARG A 124 -8.65 -2.66 7.86
N GLY A 125 -8.20 -1.43 7.70
CA GLY A 125 -6.94 -1.00 8.24
C GLY A 125 -6.85 0.51 8.44
N ILE A 126 -5.72 0.91 9.03
CA ILE A 126 -5.36 2.31 9.27
C ILE A 126 -3.99 2.57 8.65
N ARG A 127 -3.81 3.75 8.04
CA ARG A 127 -2.50 4.30 7.70
C ARG A 127 -2.22 5.57 8.49
N HIS A 128 -1.00 5.67 8.99
CA HIS A 128 -0.36 6.87 9.47
C HIS A 128 1.03 6.89 8.84
N ALA A 129 1.23 7.66 7.79
CA ALA A 129 2.54 7.79 7.14
C ALA A 129 3.55 8.34 8.16
N VAL A 130 4.65 7.61 8.36
CA VAL A 130 5.67 7.94 9.36
C VAL A 130 7.03 8.24 8.73
N ASN A 131 7.05 8.50 7.44
CA ASN A 131 8.24 8.83 6.67
C ASN A 131 8.96 10.05 7.25
N TRP A 132 10.18 9.86 7.69
CA TRP A 132 11.07 10.94 8.09
C TRP A 132 12.38 10.86 7.32
N HIS A 133 12.84 12.02 6.83
CA HIS A 133 14.09 12.15 6.10
C HIS A 133 14.74 13.51 6.43
N PRO A 134 16.09 13.63 6.43
CA PRO A 134 16.77 14.93 6.60
C PRO A 134 16.42 15.95 5.51
N ASP A 135 16.16 15.52 4.28
CA ASP A 135 15.59 16.37 3.22
C ASP A 135 14.10 16.58 3.51
N THR A 136 13.71 17.82 3.77
CA THR A 136 12.34 18.20 4.14
C THR A 136 11.33 17.91 3.03
N ARG A 137 11.74 17.85 1.75
CA ARG A 137 10.86 17.49 0.62
C ARG A 137 10.39 16.03 0.70
N LYS A 138 11.17 15.18 1.37
CA LYS A 138 10.88 13.75 1.53
C LYS A 138 10.18 13.44 2.85
N THR A 139 10.02 14.40 3.77
CA THR A 139 9.54 14.12 5.12
C THR A 139 8.05 14.40 5.29
N TYR A 140 7.34 13.49 5.96
CA TYR A 140 5.91 13.57 6.25
C TYR A 140 5.62 13.83 7.74
N VAL A 141 6.61 13.62 8.61
CA VAL A 141 6.48 13.76 10.06
C VAL A 141 7.63 14.58 10.62
N ASN A 142 7.44 15.19 11.78
CA ASN A 142 8.38 16.14 12.38
C ASN A 142 9.52 15.48 13.17
N ARG A 143 9.55 14.15 13.27
CA ARG A 143 10.56 13.42 14.05
C ARG A 143 10.84 12.02 13.51
N PRO A 144 12.11 11.53 13.59
CA PRO A 144 12.49 10.22 13.04
C PRO A 144 11.99 9.03 13.85
N ASP A 145 11.68 9.22 15.12
CA ASP A 145 11.39 8.17 16.10
C ASP A 145 9.90 8.11 16.52
N LEU A 146 8.99 8.67 15.69
CA LEU A 146 7.57 8.77 16.01
C LEU A 146 6.97 7.45 16.49
N ILE A 147 7.24 6.34 15.78
CA ILE A 147 6.73 5.00 16.12
C ILE A 147 7.27 4.43 17.45
N ARG A 148 8.27 5.07 18.05
CA ARG A 148 8.84 4.69 19.35
C ARG A 148 8.21 5.43 20.52
N THR A 149 7.48 6.52 20.23
CA THR A 149 6.85 7.32 21.29
C THR A 149 5.72 6.53 21.97
N GLU A 150 5.56 6.78 23.26
CA GLU A 150 4.53 6.10 24.07
C GLU A 150 3.12 6.43 23.54
N ALA A 151 2.87 7.70 23.19
CA ALA A 151 1.57 8.13 22.66
C ALA A 151 1.21 7.36 21.38
N TRP A 152 2.15 7.28 20.42
CA TRP A 152 1.93 6.57 19.17
C TRP A 152 1.70 5.06 19.40
N ARG A 153 2.50 4.43 20.27
CA ARG A 153 2.38 3.00 20.61
C ARG A 153 1.07 2.67 21.31
N ARG A 154 0.57 3.55 22.17
CA ARG A 154 -0.76 3.40 22.76
C ARG A 154 -1.84 3.36 21.69
N GLY A 155 -1.83 4.33 20.74
CA GLY A 155 -2.77 4.34 19.62
C GLY A 155 -2.63 3.12 18.71
N PHE A 156 -1.39 2.70 18.39
CA PHE A 156 -1.15 1.49 17.61
C PHE A 156 -1.72 0.24 18.28
N GLY A 157 -1.55 0.11 19.60
CA GLY A 157 -2.10 -1.00 20.37
C GLY A 157 -3.64 -1.09 20.37
N LEU A 158 -4.34 0.00 20.05
CA LEU A 158 -5.80 -0.01 19.90
C LEU A 158 -6.26 -0.76 18.65
N LEU A 159 -5.42 -0.85 17.60
CA LEU A 159 -5.78 -1.48 16.33
C LEU A 159 -6.25 -2.92 16.50
N ARG A 160 -5.62 -3.70 17.40
CA ARG A 160 -6.03 -5.06 17.71
C ARG A 160 -7.47 -5.16 18.25
N ARG A 161 -7.90 -4.18 19.04
CA ARG A 161 -9.26 -4.13 19.62
C ARG A 161 -10.33 -3.98 18.54
N PHE A 162 -10.00 -3.28 17.46
CA PHE A 162 -10.89 -3.06 16.31
C PHE A 162 -10.67 -4.09 15.19
N GLY A 163 -9.73 -5.03 15.34
CA GLY A 163 -9.39 -6.01 14.30
C GLY A 163 -8.81 -5.36 13.03
N LEU A 164 -8.09 -4.24 13.16
CA LEU A 164 -7.56 -3.45 12.06
C LEU A 164 -6.10 -3.80 11.77
N SER A 165 -5.75 -3.86 10.47
CA SER A 165 -4.36 -3.88 10.02
C SER A 165 -3.75 -2.47 10.07
N PHE A 166 -2.43 -2.42 9.99
CA PHE A 166 -1.68 -1.17 9.86
C PHE A 166 -0.93 -1.13 8.54
N ASP A 167 -1.31 -0.21 7.65
CA ASP A 167 -0.57 0.09 6.43
C ASP A 167 0.63 0.98 6.77
N LEU A 168 1.82 0.39 6.75
CA LEU A 168 3.07 1.01 7.16
C LEU A 168 3.74 1.71 5.99
N GLN A 169 3.79 3.02 6.02
CA GLN A 169 4.55 3.83 5.07
C GLN A 169 5.70 4.54 5.77
N LEU A 170 6.93 4.20 5.40
CA LEU A 170 8.17 4.70 6.00
C LEU A 170 9.33 4.65 5.00
N TYR A 171 10.50 5.13 5.44
CA TYR A 171 11.75 4.99 4.70
C TYR A 171 12.69 3.95 5.33
N PRO A 172 13.72 3.48 4.59
CA PRO A 172 14.62 2.42 5.02
C PRO A 172 15.28 2.66 6.39
N ALA A 173 15.65 3.90 6.70
CA ALA A 173 16.26 4.25 7.99
C ALA A 173 15.37 3.95 9.21
N GLN A 174 14.06 3.83 9.02
CA GLN A 174 13.09 3.60 10.09
C GLN A 174 12.71 2.11 10.24
N MET A 175 13.09 1.25 9.28
CA MET A 175 12.65 -0.15 9.22
C MET A 175 13.09 -1.00 10.42
N VAL A 176 14.27 -0.74 10.99
CA VAL A 176 14.74 -1.44 12.20
C VAL A 176 13.80 -1.19 13.37
N GLY A 177 13.35 0.05 13.53
CA GLY A 177 12.37 0.40 14.55
C GLY A 177 10.99 -0.22 14.30
N ALA A 178 10.61 -0.32 13.04
CA ALA A 178 9.35 -0.94 12.63
C ALA A 178 9.36 -2.47 12.82
N ALA A 179 10.49 -3.15 12.58
CA ALA A 179 10.65 -4.56 12.88
C ALA A 179 10.49 -4.84 14.39
N ALA A 180 11.10 -4.01 15.25
CA ALA A 180 10.91 -4.10 16.69
C ALA A 180 9.44 -3.85 17.12
N LEU A 181 8.73 -2.94 16.43
CA LEU A 181 7.29 -2.74 16.63
C LEU A 181 6.49 -3.99 16.24
N ALA A 182 6.77 -4.59 15.08
CA ALA A 182 6.08 -5.78 14.60
C ALA A 182 6.20 -6.95 15.58
N HIS A 183 7.39 -7.20 16.09
CA HIS A 183 7.62 -8.24 17.11
C HIS A 183 6.93 -7.93 18.44
N ALA A 184 6.79 -6.65 18.81
CA ALA A 184 6.10 -6.25 20.05
C ALA A 184 4.57 -6.36 19.96
N TYR A 185 4.01 -6.38 18.73
CA TYR A 185 2.56 -6.46 18.48
C TYR A 185 2.25 -7.54 17.44
N PRO A 186 2.52 -8.82 17.73
CA PRO A 186 2.38 -9.92 16.76
C PRO A 186 0.93 -10.18 16.32
N ASP A 187 -0.03 -9.68 17.07
CA ASP A 187 -1.47 -9.75 16.82
C ASP A 187 -2.01 -8.64 15.90
N VAL A 188 -1.17 -7.67 15.51
CA VAL A 188 -1.53 -6.62 14.53
C VAL A 188 -0.84 -6.93 13.20
N LEU A 189 -1.62 -7.17 12.14
CA LEU A 189 -1.08 -7.30 10.80
C LEU A 189 -0.51 -5.95 10.32
N ILE A 190 0.74 -5.94 9.89
CA ILE A 190 1.42 -4.78 9.32
C ILE A 190 1.62 -5.01 7.84
N ILE A 191 1.16 -4.07 7.01
CA ILE A 191 1.26 -4.13 5.55
C ILE A 191 2.21 -3.03 5.08
N LEU A 192 3.45 -3.41 4.78
CA LEU A 192 4.47 -2.46 4.30
C LEU A 192 4.09 -1.93 2.93
N ASN A 193 4.00 -0.61 2.78
CA ASN A 193 3.67 0.04 1.52
C ASN A 193 4.91 0.25 0.64
N HIS A 194 4.72 0.20 -0.68
CA HIS A 194 5.65 0.67 -1.71
C HIS A 194 7.06 0.03 -1.63
N ALA A 195 7.12 -1.28 -1.37
CA ALA A 195 8.39 -2.00 -1.20
C ALA A 195 9.36 -1.29 -0.23
N GLY A 196 8.80 -0.59 0.78
CA GLY A 196 9.58 0.14 1.78
C GLY A 196 10.28 1.40 1.25
N MET A 197 9.83 1.94 0.12
CA MET A 197 10.24 3.23 -0.46
C MET A 197 11.77 3.44 -0.46
N PRO A 198 12.54 2.81 -1.37
CA PRO A 198 14.00 2.98 -1.47
C PRO A 198 14.35 4.38 -2.03
N VAL A 199 14.19 5.41 -1.21
CA VAL A 199 14.26 6.83 -1.55
C VAL A 199 15.68 7.33 -1.80
N ASP A 200 16.68 6.72 -1.14
CA ASP A 200 18.08 6.95 -1.39
C ASP A 200 18.64 5.75 -2.16
N ARG A 201 19.12 6.01 -3.39
CA ARG A 201 19.48 4.97 -4.36
C ARG A 201 21.00 4.87 -4.58
N ASP A 202 21.80 5.51 -3.74
CA ASP A 202 23.24 5.27 -3.66
C ASP A 202 23.53 3.91 -2.98
N GLU A 203 24.78 3.52 -2.96
CA GLU A 203 25.19 2.22 -2.42
C GLU A 203 24.79 2.05 -0.94
N GLU A 204 24.93 3.09 -0.14
CA GLU A 204 24.56 3.08 1.28
C GLU A 204 23.03 2.99 1.48
N GLY A 205 22.26 3.79 0.74
CA GLY A 205 20.79 3.76 0.77
C GLY A 205 20.24 2.41 0.36
N LEU A 206 20.79 1.81 -0.69
CA LEU A 206 20.39 0.47 -1.14
C LEU A 206 20.76 -0.62 -0.12
N ARG A 207 21.94 -0.51 0.51
CA ARG A 207 22.35 -1.43 1.58
C ARG A 207 21.42 -1.32 2.79
N LEU A 208 21.06 -0.10 3.17
CA LEU A 208 20.14 0.16 4.27
C LEU A 208 18.74 -0.40 3.97
N TRP A 209 18.24 -0.20 2.75
CA TRP A 209 16.97 -0.75 2.31
C TRP A 209 16.95 -2.28 2.37
N ARG A 210 17.94 -2.98 1.78
CA ARG A 210 18.01 -4.45 1.81
C ARG A 210 18.02 -4.99 3.25
N ARG A 211 18.84 -4.40 4.10
CA ARG A 211 18.92 -4.78 5.52
C ARG A 211 17.58 -4.57 6.23
N GLY A 212 16.93 -3.44 5.97
CA GLY A 212 15.63 -3.12 6.56
C GLY A 212 14.53 -4.09 6.13
N MET A 213 14.47 -4.42 4.83
CA MET A 213 13.54 -5.40 4.28
C MET A 213 13.74 -6.78 4.91
N GLN A 214 14.97 -7.27 5.01
CA GLN A 214 15.29 -8.52 5.67
C GLN A 214 14.86 -8.53 7.14
N GLN A 215 15.09 -7.45 7.87
CA GLN A 215 14.67 -7.35 9.27
C GLN A 215 13.15 -7.32 9.44
N LEU A 216 12.41 -6.57 8.62
CA LEU A 216 10.95 -6.57 8.64
C LEU A 216 10.39 -7.96 8.32
N ALA A 217 11.00 -8.66 7.38
CA ALA A 217 10.57 -9.99 6.96
C ALA A 217 10.71 -11.06 8.05
N THR A 218 11.52 -10.82 9.12
CA THR A 218 11.63 -11.75 10.27
C THR A 218 10.36 -11.79 11.12
N ALA A 219 9.47 -10.80 10.99
CA ALA A 219 8.20 -10.77 11.70
C ALA A 219 7.09 -11.39 10.83
N ASP A 220 6.44 -12.46 11.32
CA ASP A 220 5.42 -13.20 10.56
C ASP A 220 4.15 -12.38 10.30
N ASN A 221 3.90 -11.36 11.11
CA ASN A 221 2.80 -10.42 10.96
C ASN A 221 3.10 -9.23 10.02
N VAL A 222 4.19 -9.29 9.25
CA VAL A 222 4.52 -8.27 8.23
C VAL A 222 4.40 -8.86 6.84
N VAL A 223 3.65 -8.17 5.99
CA VAL A 223 3.49 -8.43 4.56
C VAL A 223 3.81 -7.17 3.76
N VAL A 224 4.01 -7.26 2.45
CA VAL A 224 4.49 -6.12 1.66
C VAL A 224 3.68 -5.92 0.38
N LYS A 225 3.42 -4.65 0.06
CA LYS A 225 2.92 -4.21 -1.25
C LYS A 225 4.09 -3.75 -2.12
N ILE A 226 4.16 -4.29 -3.32
CA ILE A 226 5.07 -3.87 -4.39
C ILE A 226 4.30 -2.89 -5.26
N SER A 227 4.51 -1.60 -5.03
CA SER A 227 3.81 -0.48 -5.66
C SER A 227 4.61 0.81 -5.47
N GLY A 228 4.17 1.92 -6.04
CA GLY A 228 4.73 3.25 -5.79
C GLY A 228 6.22 3.39 -6.13
N LEU A 229 6.75 2.53 -7.00
CA LEU A 229 8.17 2.57 -7.37
C LEU A 229 8.49 3.80 -8.22
N GLY A 230 7.50 4.32 -8.95
CA GLY A 230 7.62 5.57 -9.70
C GLY A 230 7.87 6.79 -8.80
N THR A 231 7.33 6.80 -7.60
CA THR A 231 7.54 7.90 -6.65
C THR A 231 9.01 8.08 -6.26
N VAL A 232 9.79 7.00 -6.22
CA VAL A 232 11.22 7.03 -5.87
C VAL A 232 12.12 6.89 -7.11
N ASP A 233 11.58 6.61 -8.28
CA ASP A 233 12.24 6.52 -9.58
C ASP A 233 11.32 7.06 -10.69
N PRO A 234 11.16 8.38 -10.84
CA PRO A 234 10.18 8.97 -11.78
C PRO A 234 10.38 8.57 -13.24
N LYS A 235 11.56 8.08 -13.60
CA LYS A 235 11.90 7.62 -14.96
C LYS A 235 12.15 6.11 -15.01
N TRP A 236 11.45 5.38 -14.15
CA TRP A 236 11.63 3.95 -14.02
C TRP A 236 11.50 3.20 -15.37
N THR A 237 12.24 2.13 -15.49
CA THR A 237 12.11 1.12 -16.54
C THR A 237 11.93 -0.25 -15.88
N VAL A 238 11.55 -1.26 -16.66
CA VAL A 238 11.46 -2.64 -16.14
C VAL A 238 12.78 -3.06 -15.50
N GLU A 239 13.92 -2.73 -16.12
CA GLU A 239 15.25 -3.07 -15.61
C GLU A 239 15.58 -2.35 -14.30
N SER A 240 15.18 -1.06 -14.17
CA SER A 240 15.49 -0.27 -12.96
C SER A 240 14.67 -0.71 -11.75
N ILE A 241 13.43 -1.19 -11.94
CA ILE A 241 12.57 -1.65 -10.84
C ILE A 241 12.69 -3.15 -10.56
N ARG A 242 13.13 -3.95 -11.53
CA ARG A 242 13.28 -5.42 -11.40
C ARG A 242 14.02 -5.85 -10.14
N PRO A 243 15.19 -5.27 -9.77
CA PRO A 243 15.90 -5.65 -8.56
C PRO A 243 15.09 -5.41 -7.29
N PHE A 244 14.31 -4.32 -7.24
CA PHE A 244 13.47 -4.01 -6.07
C PHE A 244 12.30 -4.97 -5.94
N VAL A 245 11.64 -5.31 -7.04
CA VAL A 245 10.57 -6.29 -7.08
C VAL A 245 11.07 -7.65 -6.61
N LEU A 246 12.14 -8.17 -7.25
CA LEU A 246 12.65 -9.51 -6.96
C LEU A 246 13.21 -9.63 -5.54
N GLN A 247 14.01 -8.66 -5.08
CA GLN A 247 14.56 -8.67 -3.71
C GLN A 247 13.48 -8.51 -2.64
N THR A 248 12.38 -7.80 -2.94
CA THR A 248 11.22 -7.73 -2.05
C THR A 248 10.57 -9.11 -1.92
N ILE A 249 10.32 -9.79 -3.05
CA ILE A 249 9.74 -11.14 -3.04
C ILE A 249 10.71 -12.15 -2.39
N GLU A 250 12.02 -12.03 -2.62
CA GLU A 250 13.04 -12.85 -1.97
C GLU A 250 13.00 -12.69 -0.44
N ALA A 251 12.90 -11.45 0.05
CA ALA A 251 12.92 -11.17 1.49
C ALA A 251 11.64 -11.67 2.21
N PHE A 252 10.46 -11.43 1.64
CA PHE A 252 9.16 -11.72 2.28
C PHE A 252 8.55 -13.06 1.83
N GLY A 253 9.03 -13.61 0.74
CA GLY A 253 8.40 -14.74 0.06
C GLY A 253 7.15 -14.35 -0.74
N VAL A 254 6.79 -15.19 -1.72
CA VAL A 254 5.61 -15.00 -2.57
C VAL A 254 4.34 -14.84 -1.74
N ALA A 255 4.17 -15.66 -0.69
CA ALA A 255 2.95 -15.68 0.13
C ALA A 255 2.71 -14.41 0.97
N ARG A 256 3.73 -13.54 1.14
CA ARG A 256 3.63 -12.29 1.89
C ARG A 256 3.87 -11.04 1.03
N SER A 257 3.89 -11.19 -0.29
CA SER A 257 4.08 -10.09 -1.26
C SER A 257 2.84 -9.93 -2.12
N MET A 258 2.46 -8.70 -2.48
CA MET A 258 1.35 -8.41 -3.37
C MET A 258 1.63 -7.17 -4.21
N PHE A 259 1.23 -7.21 -5.50
CA PHE A 259 1.31 -6.05 -6.38
C PHE A 259 0.13 -5.11 -6.17
N ALA A 260 0.37 -3.81 -6.38
CA ALA A 260 -0.66 -2.78 -6.31
C ALA A 260 -0.34 -1.61 -7.24
N SER A 261 -1.37 -0.87 -7.67
CA SER A 261 -1.23 0.19 -8.67
C SER A 261 -0.69 1.50 -8.12
N ASN A 262 -1.09 1.90 -6.92
CA ASN A 262 -0.89 3.24 -6.37
C ASN A 262 -1.53 4.36 -7.24
N PHE A 263 -2.55 4.02 -8.06
CA PHE A 263 -3.23 4.99 -8.92
C PHE A 263 -4.19 5.88 -8.10
N PRO A 264 -4.27 7.17 -8.45
CA PRO A 264 -3.63 7.84 -9.57
C PRO A 264 -2.26 8.48 -9.29
N VAL A 265 -1.62 8.23 -8.14
CA VAL A 265 -0.30 8.83 -7.86
C VAL A 265 0.73 8.36 -8.91
N ASP A 266 0.77 7.07 -9.20
CA ASP A 266 1.69 6.53 -10.23
C ASP A 266 1.35 6.95 -11.67
N LYS A 267 0.18 7.60 -11.94
CA LYS A 267 -0.07 8.27 -13.24
C LYS A 267 0.89 9.42 -13.53
N LEU A 268 1.57 9.94 -12.52
CA LEU A 268 2.64 10.92 -12.72
C LEU A 268 3.84 10.33 -13.47
N PHE A 269 3.99 9.01 -13.45
CA PHE A 269 5.20 8.32 -13.91
C PHE A 269 4.92 7.30 -15.00
N SER A 270 3.70 6.76 -15.10
CA SER A 270 3.32 5.79 -16.15
C SER A 270 1.80 5.62 -16.23
N ASP A 271 1.32 4.84 -17.20
CA ASP A 271 -0.07 4.39 -17.26
C ASP A 271 -0.24 3.01 -16.58
N PHE A 272 -1.51 2.62 -16.35
CA PHE A 272 -1.87 1.39 -15.66
C PHE A 272 -1.40 0.15 -16.43
N ASP A 273 -1.53 0.16 -17.76
CA ASP A 273 -1.14 -0.95 -18.63
C ASP A 273 0.38 -1.18 -18.59
N THR A 274 1.16 -0.10 -18.68
CA THR A 274 2.63 -0.13 -18.61
C THR A 274 3.12 -0.66 -17.27
N LEU A 275 2.51 -0.22 -16.15
CA LEU A 275 2.89 -0.66 -14.81
C LEU A 275 2.65 -2.17 -14.63
N TYR A 276 1.45 -2.65 -14.97
CA TYR A 276 1.13 -4.07 -14.80
C TYR A 276 1.86 -4.95 -15.81
N ALA A 277 2.10 -4.47 -17.04
CA ALA A 277 2.95 -5.18 -18.00
C ALA A 277 4.37 -5.41 -17.45
N ALA A 278 4.96 -4.39 -16.79
CA ALA A 278 6.25 -4.52 -16.13
C ALA A 278 6.23 -5.59 -15.01
N PHE A 279 5.21 -5.58 -14.15
CA PHE A 279 5.07 -6.61 -13.11
C PHE A 279 4.93 -8.01 -13.68
N HIS A 280 4.15 -8.18 -14.73
CA HIS A 280 3.99 -9.45 -15.42
C HIS A 280 5.29 -9.92 -16.09
N GLU A 281 6.04 -9.01 -16.71
CA GLU A 281 7.34 -9.32 -17.31
C GLU A 281 8.36 -9.77 -16.25
N ILE A 282 8.46 -9.02 -15.15
CA ILE A 282 9.40 -9.33 -14.06
C ILE A 282 9.11 -10.70 -13.43
N THR A 283 7.83 -11.07 -13.35
CA THR A 283 7.38 -12.34 -12.76
C THR A 283 7.11 -13.44 -13.79
N ALA A 284 7.56 -13.29 -15.03
CA ALA A 284 7.29 -14.28 -16.09
C ALA A 284 7.86 -15.68 -15.79
N CYS A 285 8.95 -15.75 -15.00
CA CYS A 285 9.56 -17.02 -14.59
C CYS A 285 8.87 -17.69 -13.37
N PHE A 286 7.93 -16.98 -12.70
CA PHE A 286 7.17 -17.54 -11.59
C PHE A 286 6.07 -18.49 -12.10
N SER A 287 5.75 -19.51 -11.32
CA SER A 287 4.62 -20.39 -11.64
C SER A 287 3.29 -19.67 -11.67
N ALA A 288 2.30 -20.23 -12.35
CA ALA A 288 0.94 -19.67 -12.38
C ALA A 288 0.34 -19.49 -10.97
N GLY A 289 0.59 -20.44 -10.06
CA GLY A 289 0.13 -20.34 -8.66
C GLY A 289 0.80 -19.21 -7.89
N GLU A 290 2.12 -19.00 -8.06
CA GLU A 290 2.83 -17.88 -7.43
C GLU A 290 2.33 -16.53 -7.95
N ARG A 291 2.09 -16.43 -9.24
CA ARG A 291 1.52 -15.22 -9.85
C ARG A 291 0.10 -14.96 -9.38
N GLN A 292 -0.74 -16.01 -9.25
CA GLN A 292 -2.07 -15.90 -8.66
C GLN A 292 -1.99 -15.33 -7.23
N MET A 293 -1.06 -15.82 -6.39
CA MET A 293 -0.86 -15.26 -5.05
C MET A 293 -0.46 -13.78 -5.09
N LEU A 294 0.51 -13.41 -5.93
CA LEU A 294 1.05 -12.06 -6.01
C LEU A 294 0.03 -11.03 -6.52
N PHE A 295 -0.84 -11.40 -7.45
CA PHE A 295 -1.78 -10.49 -8.09
C PHE A 295 -3.20 -10.54 -7.51
N HIS A 296 -3.53 -11.58 -6.68
CA HIS A 296 -4.89 -11.74 -6.19
C HIS A 296 -4.96 -12.28 -4.75
N ASP A 297 -4.52 -13.53 -4.51
CA ASP A 297 -4.89 -14.27 -3.30
C ASP A 297 -4.35 -13.63 -2.01
N ASN A 298 -3.13 -13.08 -2.05
CA ASN A 298 -2.54 -12.42 -0.89
C ASN A 298 -3.33 -11.16 -0.51
N ALA A 299 -3.75 -10.35 -1.49
CA ALA A 299 -4.60 -9.19 -1.25
C ALA A 299 -5.96 -9.60 -0.68
N ALA A 300 -6.59 -10.65 -1.25
CA ALA A 300 -7.85 -11.20 -0.75
C ALA A 300 -7.72 -11.64 0.71
N ARG A 301 -6.64 -12.35 1.05
CA ARG A 301 -6.37 -12.86 2.39
C ARG A 301 -6.12 -11.75 3.39
N TYR A 302 -5.15 -10.88 3.11
CA TYR A 302 -4.67 -9.91 4.10
C TYR A 302 -5.65 -8.75 4.33
N TYR A 303 -6.43 -8.37 3.32
CA TYR A 303 -7.51 -7.41 3.48
C TYR A 303 -8.87 -8.05 3.77
N ARG A 304 -8.92 -9.38 3.96
CA ARG A 304 -10.15 -10.12 4.32
C ARG A 304 -11.28 -9.86 3.31
N LEU A 305 -10.97 -10.03 2.02
CA LEU A 305 -11.88 -9.81 0.89
C LEU A 305 -12.48 -11.11 0.36
N LEU A 306 -12.23 -12.23 1.03
CA LEU A 306 -12.84 -13.52 0.66
C LEU A 306 -14.32 -13.49 0.94
N ASP A 307 -15.12 -13.97 0.02
CA ASP A 307 -16.52 -14.24 0.25
C ASP A 307 -16.63 -15.44 1.22
N VAL A 308 -17.64 -15.44 2.09
CA VAL A 308 -17.81 -16.43 3.18
C VAL A 308 -17.89 -17.88 2.66
N SER A 309 -18.03 -18.06 1.34
CA SER A 309 -18.11 -19.34 0.64
C SER A 309 -16.79 -19.86 0.06
N GLU A 310 -15.71 -19.06 0.07
CA GLU A 310 -14.42 -19.48 -0.50
C GLU A 310 -13.56 -20.18 0.55
N PRO A 311 -13.10 -21.44 0.32
CA PRO A 311 -12.22 -22.11 1.26
C PRO A 311 -10.85 -21.44 1.31
N ILE A 312 -10.34 -21.18 2.53
CA ILE A 312 -8.96 -20.72 2.73
C ILE A 312 -8.03 -21.87 2.31
N VAL A 313 -7.39 -21.74 1.16
CA VAL A 313 -6.33 -22.66 0.74
C VAL A 313 -5.09 -22.36 1.59
N SER A 314 -4.83 -23.22 2.57
CA SER A 314 -3.59 -23.12 3.36
C SER A 314 -2.40 -23.44 2.47
N PRO A 315 -1.33 -22.61 2.43
CA PRO A 315 -0.12 -22.96 1.69
C PRO A 315 0.50 -24.23 2.28
N SER A 316 0.87 -25.16 1.38
CA SER A 316 1.63 -26.36 1.75
C SER A 316 3.01 -25.95 2.30
N PRO A 317 3.52 -26.56 3.39
CA PRO A 317 4.72 -26.09 4.08
C PRO A 317 6.06 -26.45 3.37
N ASN A 318 6.06 -26.79 2.10
CA ASN A 318 7.26 -27.23 1.37
C ASN A 318 7.67 -26.21 0.30
N TYR A 319 8.44 -25.20 0.68
CA TYR A 319 9.22 -24.41 -0.28
C TYR A 319 10.72 -24.67 -0.04
N ALA A 320 11.37 -25.32 -1.00
CA ALA A 320 12.82 -25.33 -1.07
C ALA A 320 13.33 -23.95 -1.55
N PRO A 321 14.44 -23.43 -1.01
CA PRO A 321 14.99 -22.17 -1.49
C PRO A 321 15.46 -22.32 -2.94
N LEU A 322 15.12 -21.31 -3.77
CA LEU A 322 15.64 -21.19 -5.13
C LEU A 322 17.16 -20.98 -5.05
N SER A 323 17.93 -21.93 -5.57
CA SER A 323 19.36 -21.74 -5.84
C SER A 323 19.51 -20.91 -7.11
N LEU A 324 19.98 -19.67 -6.94
CA LEU A 324 20.46 -18.80 -8.02
C LEU A 324 21.87 -19.18 -8.45
#